data_948368b9bf63ded9a8638fdbe577f868
#
_entry.id   948368b9bf63ded9a8638fdbe577f868
#
_cell.length_a   1.000
_cell.length_b   1.000
_cell.length_c   1.000
_cell.angle_alpha   90.00
_cell.angle_beta   90.00
_cell.angle_gamma   90.00
#
_symmetry.space_group_name_H-M   'P 1'
#
loop_
_entity.id
_entity.type
_entity.pdbx_description
1 polymer ?
#
loop_
_entity_poly.entity_id
_entity_poly.type
_entity_poly.pdbx_seq_one_letter_code
_entity_poly.pdbx_strand_id
1 'polypeptide(L)'
;MPVALSHEVHGDGPALVLLHGVGLDRRMWDRCLPALAARHRVTLVDLRGHGTSPAAAPGVSLAELAADVGALLSGPTHVVGFSLGALVAQRLGLDRPELTASLTLVSSVADRSARERAAVARRQTLAAEDFGASARAAVDRWFSPAWRAEEPGLARDVLDTLLATDRASYLACYRVFGTADTELWQSLPRICAPTVAVTGERDPGSTPAMSHRLAERIPGGRAVIVPGARHLLPLECPQELADVILTHTGTHGSHGSRSGTPTGTHGSHTGTHPGNPTGTPTGQESPRS
;
A
#
# COMPACT_ATOMS: atom_id res chain seq x y z
N MET A 1 -2.91 -24.05 -7.70
CA MET A 1 -2.77 -24.12 -6.22
C MET A 1 -1.76 -23.08 -5.79
N PRO A 2 -1.93 -22.46 -4.58
CA PRO A 2 -0.94 -21.53 -4.05
C PRO A 2 0.45 -22.19 -3.91
N VAL A 3 1.50 -21.41 -4.15
CA VAL A 3 2.89 -21.83 -3.87
C VAL A 3 3.36 -21.26 -2.54
N ALA A 4 4.33 -21.92 -1.91
CA ALA A 4 4.97 -21.39 -0.71
C ALA A 4 5.88 -20.22 -1.09
N LEU A 5 5.53 -19.00 -0.65
CA LEU A 5 6.33 -17.80 -0.87
C LEU A 5 7.44 -17.67 0.17
N SER A 6 8.61 -17.23 -0.27
CA SER A 6 9.69 -16.82 0.62
C SER A 6 9.31 -15.53 1.34
N HIS A 7 9.52 -15.48 2.67
CA HIS A 7 9.18 -14.33 3.47
C HIS A 7 10.04 -14.21 4.72
N GLU A 8 10.08 -13.04 5.31
CA GLU A 8 10.69 -12.75 6.61
C GLU A 8 9.67 -12.07 7.51
N VAL A 9 9.82 -12.28 8.82
CA VAL A 9 8.90 -11.70 9.83
C VAL A 9 9.70 -10.91 10.85
N HIS A 10 9.29 -9.68 11.13
CA HIS A 10 9.94 -8.76 12.05
C HIS A 10 8.92 -8.06 12.95
N GLY A 11 9.31 -7.78 14.20
CA GLY A 11 8.47 -7.08 15.17
C GLY A 11 7.31 -7.91 15.69
N ASP A 12 6.53 -7.29 16.56
CA ASP A 12 5.35 -7.85 17.23
C ASP A 12 4.17 -6.88 17.13
N GLY A 13 2.95 -7.38 17.28
CA GLY A 13 1.73 -6.57 17.22
C GLY A 13 0.75 -6.99 16.12
N PRO A 14 -0.14 -6.08 15.67
CA PRO A 14 -1.08 -6.35 14.57
C PRO A 14 -0.35 -6.79 13.30
N ALA A 15 -0.93 -7.78 12.60
CA ALA A 15 -0.32 -8.33 11.40
C ALA A 15 -0.29 -7.31 10.25
N LEU A 16 0.87 -7.15 9.62
CA LEU A 16 1.12 -6.30 8.46
C LEU A 16 1.91 -7.09 7.43
N VAL A 17 1.46 -7.14 6.18
CA VAL A 17 2.19 -7.76 5.07
C VAL A 17 2.60 -6.71 4.03
N LEU A 18 3.85 -6.77 3.58
CA LEU A 18 4.42 -5.85 2.59
C LEU A 18 4.72 -6.60 1.29
N LEU A 19 4.13 -6.14 0.19
CA LEU A 19 4.22 -6.74 -1.14
C LEU A 19 4.94 -5.78 -2.10
N HIS A 20 6.02 -6.24 -2.70
CA HIS A 20 6.84 -5.46 -3.63
C HIS A 20 6.25 -5.35 -5.05
N GLY A 21 6.88 -4.57 -5.93
CA GLY A 21 6.55 -4.40 -7.33
C GLY A 21 7.26 -5.40 -8.27
N VAL A 22 6.88 -5.40 -9.55
CA VAL A 22 7.49 -6.28 -10.56
C VAL A 22 8.98 -6.00 -10.72
N GLY A 23 9.79 -7.07 -10.75
CA GLY A 23 11.25 -7.01 -10.88
C GLY A 23 12.01 -6.60 -9.61
N LEU A 24 11.31 -6.40 -8.49
CA LEU A 24 11.89 -6.09 -7.19
C LEU A 24 11.73 -7.29 -6.24
N ASP A 25 12.21 -7.15 -5.03
CA ASP A 25 12.04 -8.12 -3.95
C ASP A 25 11.73 -7.43 -2.62
N ARG A 26 11.60 -8.21 -1.54
CA ARG A 26 11.23 -7.72 -0.22
C ARG A 26 12.16 -6.66 0.34
N ARG A 27 13.45 -6.62 -0.07
CA ARG A 27 14.46 -5.66 0.40
C ARG A 27 14.12 -4.20 0.06
N MET A 28 13.24 -3.96 -0.91
CA MET A 28 12.79 -2.60 -1.19
C MET A 28 12.12 -1.91 0.02
N TRP A 29 11.70 -2.68 1.03
CA TRP A 29 11.04 -2.19 2.23
C TRP A 29 11.99 -1.92 3.41
N ASP A 30 13.30 -2.22 3.27
CA ASP A 30 14.28 -2.17 4.37
C ASP A 30 14.34 -0.80 5.06
N ARG A 31 14.15 0.29 4.30
CA ARG A 31 14.14 1.66 4.86
C ARG A 31 12.86 2.00 5.64
N CYS A 32 11.75 1.35 5.34
CA CYS A 32 10.49 1.52 6.06
C CYS A 32 10.36 0.56 7.25
N LEU A 33 11.05 -0.58 7.20
CA LEU A 33 10.90 -1.69 8.14
C LEU A 33 11.08 -1.29 9.61
N PRO A 34 12.11 -0.51 10.03
CA PRO A 34 12.30 -0.18 11.44
C PRO A 34 11.10 0.53 12.07
N ALA A 35 10.51 1.50 11.35
CA ALA A 35 9.35 2.24 11.83
C ALA A 35 8.09 1.37 11.92
N LEU A 36 7.89 0.49 10.92
CA LEU A 36 6.73 -0.40 10.86
C LEU A 36 6.82 -1.53 11.88
N ALA A 37 7.99 -2.17 12.01
CA ALA A 37 8.23 -3.29 12.95
C ALA A 37 8.19 -2.86 14.42
N ALA A 38 8.37 -1.57 14.71
CA ALA A 38 8.18 -1.03 16.06
C ALA A 38 6.73 -1.10 16.55
N ARG A 39 5.75 -1.30 15.65
CA ARG A 39 4.31 -1.28 15.96
C ARG A 39 3.51 -2.46 15.39
N HIS A 40 4.10 -3.23 14.49
CA HIS A 40 3.42 -4.32 13.78
C HIS A 40 4.31 -5.56 13.72
N ARG A 41 3.66 -6.71 13.63
CA ARG A 41 4.30 -7.94 13.17
C ARG A 41 4.31 -7.88 11.63
N VAL A 42 5.44 -7.45 11.08
CA VAL A 42 5.64 -7.19 9.65
C VAL A 42 6.12 -8.44 8.94
N THR A 43 5.39 -8.87 7.92
CA THR A 43 5.81 -9.94 7.00
C THR A 43 6.26 -9.32 5.68
N LEU A 44 7.54 -9.44 5.35
CA LEU A 44 8.13 -9.05 4.08
C LEU A 44 8.08 -10.24 3.12
N VAL A 45 7.48 -10.11 1.95
CA VAL A 45 7.22 -11.22 1.04
C VAL A 45 7.94 -11.02 -0.28
N ASP A 46 8.60 -12.07 -0.78
CA ASP A 46 8.95 -12.16 -2.19
C ASP A 46 7.76 -12.77 -2.95
N LEU A 47 7.17 -12.03 -3.87
CA LEU A 47 6.08 -12.55 -4.71
C LEU A 47 6.60 -13.66 -5.64
N ARG A 48 5.70 -14.57 -6.06
CA ARG A 48 6.03 -15.58 -7.07
C ARG A 48 6.75 -14.96 -8.25
N GLY A 49 7.85 -15.57 -8.69
CA GLY A 49 8.70 -15.09 -9.77
C GLY A 49 9.75 -14.05 -9.39
N HIS A 50 9.89 -13.77 -8.09
CA HIS A 50 10.81 -12.74 -7.58
C HIS A 50 11.60 -13.24 -6.36
N GLY A 51 12.73 -12.58 -6.10
CA GLY A 51 13.60 -12.87 -4.96
C GLY A 51 13.96 -14.35 -4.87
N THR A 52 13.65 -14.98 -3.75
CA THR A 52 13.88 -16.41 -3.51
C THR A 52 12.60 -17.25 -3.55
N SER A 53 11.47 -16.67 -3.97
CA SER A 53 10.22 -17.39 -4.20
C SER A 53 10.23 -18.22 -5.48
N PRO A 54 9.35 -19.25 -5.60
CA PRO A 54 9.24 -20.07 -6.81
C PRO A 54 9.00 -19.23 -8.08
N ALA A 55 9.52 -19.69 -9.20
CA ALA A 55 9.36 -19.05 -10.50
C ALA A 55 7.89 -18.87 -10.90
N ALA A 56 7.59 -17.81 -11.64
CA ALA A 56 6.28 -17.59 -12.24
C ALA A 56 6.22 -18.21 -13.63
N ALA A 57 5.29 -19.14 -13.82
CA ALA A 57 5.07 -19.73 -15.14
C ALA A 57 4.46 -18.72 -16.12
N PRO A 58 4.70 -18.87 -17.44
CA PRO A 58 3.95 -18.15 -18.45
C PRO A 58 2.44 -18.34 -18.25
N GLY A 59 1.68 -17.26 -18.21
CA GLY A 59 0.22 -17.33 -18.00
C GLY A 59 -0.22 -17.26 -16.54
N VAL A 60 0.70 -17.05 -15.57
CA VAL A 60 0.32 -16.72 -14.20
C VAL A 60 -0.70 -15.58 -14.18
N SER A 61 -1.70 -15.69 -13.32
CA SER A 61 -2.79 -14.73 -13.18
C SER A 61 -2.64 -13.89 -11.91
N LEU A 62 -3.33 -12.73 -11.87
CA LEU A 62 -3.42 -11.91 -10.67
C LEU A 62 -4.07 -12.68 -9.50
N ALA A 63 -5.08 -13.53 -9.80
CA ALA A 63 -5.75 -14.35 -8.81
C ALA A 63 -4.80 -15.37 -8.16
N GLU A 64 -3.89 -15.98 -8.93
CA GLU A 64 -2.89 -16.89 -8.39
C GLU A 64 -1.88 -16.16 -7.49
N LEU A 65 -1.40 -14.97 -7.91
CA LEU A 65 -0.50 -14.16 -7.06
C LEU A 65 -1.18 -13.75 -5.74
N ALA A 66 -2.46 -13.39 -5.80
CA ALA A 66 -3.22 -13.04 -4.59
C ALA A 66 -3.49 -14.27 -3.70
N ALA A 67 -3.78 -15.44 -4.30
CA ALA A 67 -3.97 -16.68 -3.57
C ALA A 67 -2.70 -17.15 -2.84
N ASP A 68 -1.52 -16.94 -3.44
CA ASP A 68 -0.23 -17.24 -2.80
C ASP A 68 -0.04 -16.40 -1.53
N VAL A 69 -0.31 -15.08 -1.62
CA VAL A 69 -0.24 -14.19 -0.45
C VAL A 69 -1.29 -14.57 0.58
N GLY A 70 -2.54 -14.85 0.16
CA GLY A 70 -3.61 -15.26 1.05
C GLY A 70 -3.29 -16.53 1.84
N ALA A 71 -2.51 -17.44 1.27
CA ALA A 71 -2.08 -18.67 1.94
C ALA A 71 -1.07 -18.46 3.10
N LEU A 72 -0.40 -17.29 3.14
CA LEU A 72 0.48 -16.89 4.25
C LEU A 72 -0.29 -16.30 5.43
N LEU A 73 -1.51 -15.83 5.22
CA LEU A 73 -2.26 -15.06 6.21
C LEU A 73 -3.10 -15.99 7.08
N SER A 74 -2.96 -15.87 8.40
CA SER A 74 -3.71 -16.66 9.38
C SER A 74 -4.96 -15.95 9.94
N GLY A 75 -5.21 -14.71 9.53
CA GLY A 75 -6.33 -13.88 9.99
C GLY A 75 -6.27 -12.48 9.40
N PRO A 76 -7.15 -11.56 9.85
CA PRO A 76 -7.19 -10.19 9.36
C PRO A 76 -5.82 -9.52 9.45
N THR A 77 -5.31 -9.05 8.32
CA THR A 77 -3.96 -8.50 8.15
C THR A 77 -4.04 -7.17 7.41
N HIS A 78 -3.28 -6.19 7.83
CA HIS A 78 -3.06 -4.96 7.06
C HIS A 78 -2.18 -5.29 5.85
N VAL A 79 -2.65 -4.99 4.64
CA VAL A 79 -1.95 -5.32 3.41
C VAL A 79 -1.44 -4.06 2.74
N VAL A 80 -0.13 -3.94 2.63
CA VAL A 80 0.55 -2.87 1.91
C VAL A 80 1.13 -3.44 0.62
N GLY A 81 0.69 -2.93 -0.51
CA GLY A 81 1.21 -3.37 -1.80
C GLY A 81 1.78 -2.21 -2.60
N PHE A 82 2.94 -2.42 -3.21
CA PHE A 82 3.58 -1.48 -4.10
C PHE A 82 3.44 -1.92 -5.56
N SER A 83 2.96 -1.06 -6.44
CA SER A 83 2.89 -1.27 -7.89
C SER A 83 2.15 -2.58 -8.24
N LEU A 84 2.81 -3.64 -8.72
CA LEU A 84 2.22 -4.97 -8.88
C LEU A 84 1.64 -5.50 -7.56
N GLY A 85 2.37 -5.35 -6.45
CA GLY A 85 1.89 -5.75 -5.13
C GLY A 85 0.61 -5.03 -4.72
N ALA A 86 0.38 -3.78 -5.19
CA ALA A 86 -0.86 -3.07 -4.94
C ALA A 86 -2.06 -3.66 -5.72
N LEU A 87 -1.83 -4.19 -6.92
CA LEU A 87 -2.85 -4.93 -7.68
C LEU A 87 -3.16 -6.28 -7.01
N VAL A 88 -2.11 -6.96 -6.52
CA VAL A 88 -2.27 -8.20 -5.72
C VAL A 88 -3.07 -7.92 -4.44
N ALA A 89 -2.78 -6.82 -3.74
CA ALA A 89 -3.51 -6.41 -2.54
C ALA A 89 -5.00 -6.12 -2.84
N GLN A 90 -5.31 -5.43 -3.94
CA GLN A 90 -6.69 -5.19 -4.38
C GLN A 90 -7.42 -6.51 -4.67
N ARG A 91 -6.77 -7.43 -5.37
CA ARG A 91 -7.32 -8.75 -5.68
C ARG A 91 -7.57 -9.57 -4.40
N LEU A 92 -6.64 -9.56 -3.47
CA LEU A 92 -6.79 -10.22 -2.17
C LEU A 92 -7.96 -9.63 -1.39
N GLY A 93 -8.11 -8.31 -1.35
CA GLY A 93 -9.24 -7.64 -0.68
C GLY A 93 -10.61 -7.97 -1.29
N LEU A 94 -10.65 -8.32 -2.58
CA LEU A 94 -11.86 -8.79 -3.27
C LEU A 94 -12.16 -10.27 -3.01
N ASP A 95 -11.13 -11.12 -3.04
CA ASP A 95 -11.29 -12.57 -2.95
C ASP A 95 -11.36 -13.08 -1.50
N ARG A 96 -10.69 -12.39 -0.58
CA ARG A 96 -10.54 -12.81 0.82
C ARG A 96 -10.73 -11.59 1.77
N PRO A 97 -11.92 -10.96 1.75
CA PRO A 97 -12.20 -9.79 2.59
C PRO A 97 -12.00 -10.08 4.08
N GLU A 98 -12.22 -11.32 4.53
CA GLU A 98 -12.04 -11.76 5.92
C GLU A 98 -10.56 -11.78 6.36
N LEU A 99 -9.62 -11.82 5.41
CA LEU A 99 -8.17 -11.77 5.68
C LEU A 99 -7.61 -10.34 5.55
N THR A 100 -8.39 -9.36 5.13
CA THR A 100 -7.93 -8.02 4.79
C THR A 100 -8.45 -6.99 5.78
N ALA A 101 -7.62 -6.61 6.76
CA ALA A 101 -7.97 -5.60 7.77
C ALA A 101 -7.98 -4.19 7.18
N SER A 102 -7.02 -3.85 6.32
CA SER A 102 -6.97 -2.62 5.54
C SER A 102 -6.05 -2.77 4.32
N LEU A 103 -6.17 -1.86 3.36
CA LEU A 103 -5.32 -1.80 2.16
C LEU A 103 -4.57 -0.47 2.09
N THR A 104 -3.25 -0.53 1.91
CA THR A 104 -2.43 0.61 1.50
C THR A 104 -1.87 0.32 0.09
N LEU A 105 -2.36 1.05 -0.90
CA LEU A 105 -2.05 0.87 -2.31
C LEU A 105 -0.97 1.87 -2.73
N VAL A 106 0.29 1.47 -2.70
CA VAL A 106 1.45 2.33 -2.97
C VAL A 106 1.76 2.33 -4.45
N SER A 107 1.80 3.50 -5.07
CA SER A 107 2.11 3.67 -6.50
C SER A 107 1.34 2.69 -7.39
N SER A 108 0.05 2.54 -7.11
CA SER A 108 -0.85 1.65 -7.85
C SER A 108 -1.35 2.30 -9.12
N VAL A 109 -1.84 1.48 -10.03
CA VAL A 109 -2.44 1.91 -11.30
C VAL A 109 -3.94 1.63 -11.29
N ALA A 110 -4.69 2.48 -12.00
CA ALA A 110 -6.14 2.33 -12.13
C ALA A 110 -6.62 2.95 -13.44
N ASP A 111 -7.53 2.23 -14.13
CA ASP A 111 -8.25 2.71 -15.30
C ASP A 111 -7.35 3.42 -16.32
N ARG A 112 -6.30 2.72 -16.74
CA ARG A 112 -5.35 3.27 -17.72
C ARG A 112 -6.05 3.62 -19.02
N SER A 113 -5.75 4.80 -19.54
CA SER A 113 -6.14 5.22 -20.89
C SER A 113 -5.47 4.37 -21.96
N ALA A 114 -5.95 4.42 -23.20
CA ALA A 114 -5.32 3.74 -24.32
C ALA A 114 -3.84 4.12 -24.50
N ARG A 115 -3.48 5.42 -24.26
CA ARG A 115 -2.10 5.90 -24.33
C ARG A 115 -1.21 5.27 -23.24
N GLU A 116 -1.72 5.18 -22.00
CA GLU A 116 -1.01 4.58 -20.88
C GLU A 116 -0.83 3.08 -21.09
N ARG A 117 -1.85 2.37 -21.56
CA ARG A 117 -1.75 0.95 -21.95
C ARG A 117 -0.72 0.71 -23.06
N ALA A 118 -0.71 1.54 -24.09
CA ALA A 118 0.29 1.47 -25.16
C ALA A 118 1.72 1.71 -24.62
N ALA A 119 1.90 2.61 -23.66
CA ALA A 119 3.19 2.82 -23.01
C ALA A 119 3.65 1.59 -22.19
N VAL A 120 2.73 0.90 -21.50
CA VAL A 120 3.02 -0.36 -20.80
C VAL A 120 3.42 -1.44 -21.80
N ALA A 121 2.67 -1.61 -22.89
CA ALA A 121 2.96 -2.59 -23.95
C ALA A 121 4.36 -2.38 -24.55
N ARG A 122 4.73 -1.14 -24.87
CA ARG A 122 6.10 -0.83 -25.38
C ARG A 122 7.20 -1.22 -24.38
N ARG A 123 6.98 -0.98 -23.08
CA ARG A 123 7.94 -1.39 -22.03
C ARG A 123 8.05 -2.91 -21.94
N GLN A 124 6.95 -3.63 -22.10
CA GLN A 124 6.93 -5.09 -22.12
C GLN A 124 7.70 -5.63 -23.35
N THR A 125 7.51 -5.02 -24.52
CA THR A 125 8.28 -5.36 -25.73
C THR A 125 9.77 -5.14 -25.50
N LEU A 126 10.17 -3.97 -24.98
CA LEU A 126 11.57 -3.68 -24.67
C LEU A 126 12.16 -4.71 -23.70
N ALA A 127 11.42 -5.10 -22.65
CA ALA A 127 11.89 -6.11 -21.69
C ALA A 127 12.05 -7.49 -22.33
N ALA A 128 11.23 -7.82 -23.34
CA ALA A 128 11.33 -9.05 -24.12
C ALA A 128 12.48 -9.02 -25.15
N GLU A 129 12.86 -7.86 -25.67
CA GLU A 129 13.94 -7.70 -26.64
C GLU A 129 15.29 -7.47 -25.98
N ASP A 130 15.36 -6.47 -25.09
CA ASP A 130 16.57 -6.08 -24.33
C ASP A 130 16.20 -5.82 -22.85
N PHE A 131 16.35 -6.87 -22.05
CA PHE A 131 16.04 -6.81 -20.61
C PHE A 131 16.93 -5.82 -19.86
N GLY A 132 18.22 -5.73 -20.23
CA GLY A 132 19.14 -4.79 -19.62
C GLY A 132 18.78 -3.31 -19.90
N ALA A 133 18.44 -2.98 -21.14
CA ALA A 133 17.93 -1.65 -21.49
C ALA A 133 16.62 -1.32 -20.76
N SER A 134 15.71 -2.31 -20.67
CA SER A 134 14.45 -2.16 -19.95
C SER A 134 14.66 -1.87 -18.46
N ALA A 135 15.59 -2.58 -17.81
CA ALA A 135 15.93 -2.38 -16.39
C ALA A 135 16.50 -0.97 -16.14
N ARG A 136 17.45 -0.52 -16.98
CA ARG A 136 18.00 0.84 -16.90
C ARG A 136 16.91 1.91 -17.09
N ALA A 137 16.08 1.75 -18.11
CA ALA A 137 14.96 2.67 -18.38
C ALA A 137 13.91 2.67 -17.25
N ALA A 138 13.76 1.57 -16.51
CA ALA A 138 12.90 1.52 -15.33
C ALA A 138 13.48 2.38 -14.19
N VAL A 139 14.75 2.23 -13.86
CA VAL A 139 15.43 3.05 -12.83
C VAL A 139 15.37 4.54 -13.19
N ASP A 140 15.63 4.91 -14.46
CA ASP A 140 15.52 6.30 -14.93
C ASP A 140 14.12 6.89 -14.77
N ARG A 141 13.10 6.09 -14.92
CA ARG A 141 11.71 6.50 -14.76
C ARG A 141 11.29 6.58 -13.30
N TRP A 142 11.76 5.65 -12.45
CA TRP A 142 11.34 5.51 -11.06
C TRP A 142 11.92 6.56 -10.13
N PHE A 143 13.12 7.06 -10.44
CA PHE A 143 13.84 8.05 -9.63
C PHE A 143 14.11 9.34 -10.41
N SER A 144 14.19 10.46 -9.71
CA SER A 144 14.67 11.70 -10.32
C SER A 144 16.18 11.64 -10.58
N PRO A 145 16.72 12.42 -11.57
CA PRO A 145 18.16 12.53 -11.75
C PRO A 145 18.88 13.03 -10.49
N ALA A 146 18.29 13.98 -9.77
CA ALA A 146 18.85 14.52 -8.53
C ALA A 146 18.95 13.42 -7.46
N TRP A 147 17.88 12.68 -7.20
CA TRP A 147 17.88 11.59 -6.22
C TRP A 147 18.91 10.50 -6.57
N ARG A 148 19.04 10.14 -7.86
CA ARG A 148 20.06 9.16 -8.28
C ARG A 148 21.49 9.65 -8.11
N ALA A 149 21.71 10.96 -8.16
CA ALA A 149 23.02 11.57 -7.89
C ALA A 149 23.34 11.60 -6.38
N GLU A 150 22.32 11.76 -5.54
CA GLU A 150 22.42 11.74 -4.08
C GLU A 150 22.57 10.33 -3.51
N GLU A 151 21.86 9.35 -4.09
CA GLU A 151 21.79 7.96 -3.63
C GLU A 151 22.22 6.95 -4.74
N PRO A 152 23.44 7.08 -5.29
CA PRO A 152 23.88 6.25 -6.43
C PRO A 152 24.01 4.76 -6.06
N GLY A 153 24.26 4.45 -4.78
CA GLY A 153 24.32 3.09 -4.26
C GLY A 153 22.94 2.42 -4.34
N LEU A 154 21.91 3.05 -3.80
CA LEU A 154 20.54 2.51 -3.82
C LEU A 154 20.01 2.38 -5.25
N ALA A 155 20.29 3.36 -6.12
CA ALA A 155 19.91 3.26 -7.53
C ALA A 155 20.54 2.06 -8.22
N ARG A 156 21.80 1.74 -7.89
CA ARG A 156 22.52 0.57 -8.39
C ARG A 156 21.93 -0.72 -7.83
N ASP A 157 21.66 -0.79 -6.52
CA ASP A 157 21.08 -1.97 -5.88
C ASP A 157 19.72 -2.33 -6.51
N VAL A 158 18.89 -1.32 -6.83
CA VAL A 158 17.63 -1.51 -7.54
C VAL A 158 17.87 -2.05 -8.96
N LEU A 159 18.86 -1.52 -9.70
CA LEU A 159 19.21 -2.01 -11.02
C LEU A 159 19.72 -3.45 -10.96
N ASP A 160 20.58 -3.77 -10.00
CA ASP A 160 21.13 -5.11 -9.83
C ASP A 160 20.04 -6.12 -9.45
N THR A 161 19.08 -5.72 -8.60
CA THR A 161 17.90 -6.55 -8.27
C THR A 161 17.07 -6.84 -9.51
N LEU A 162 16.79 -5.82 -10.35
CA LEU A 162 16.09 -5.99 -11.62
C LEU A 162 16.81 -6.98 -12.53
N LEU A 163 18.12 -6.81 -12.69
CA LEU A 163 18.94 -7.64 -13.60
C LEU A 163 19.09 -9.09 -13.10
N ALA A 164 19.03 -9.31 -11.78
CA ALA A 164 19.07 -10.64 -11.17
C ALA A 164 17.73 -11.40 -11.26
N THR A 165 16.63 -10.69 -11.52
CA THR A 165 15.31 -11.34 -11.65
C THR A 165 15.26 -12.27 -12.85
N ASP A 166 14.71 -13.49 -12.67
CA ASP A 166 14.48 -14.42 -13.79
C ASP A 166 13.61 -13.75 -14.87
N ARG A 167 14.17 -13.66 -16.07
CA ARG A 167 13.53 -12.94 -17.19
C ARG A 167 12.16 -13.49 -17.56
N ALA A 168 11.98 -14.80 -17.53
CA ALA A 168 10.70 -15.42 -17.88
C ALA A 168 9.64 -15.09 -16.84
N SER A 169 9.99 -15.18 -15.57
CA SER A 169 9.14 -14.78 -14.43
C SER A 169 8.80 -13.29 -14.48
N TYR A 170 9.80 -12.43 -14.74
CA TYR A 170 9.59 -10.99 -14.92
C TYR A 170 8.54 -10.69 -15.98
N LEU A 171 8.69 -11.28 -17.19
CA LEU A 171 7.77 -11.06 -18.30
C LEU A 171 6.36 -11.58 -17.99
N ALA A 172 6.25 -12.73 -17.32
CA ALA A 172 4.98 -13.28 -16.88
C ALA A 172 4.26 -12.33 -15.91
N CYS A 173 4.95 -11.84 -14.86
CA CYS A 173 4.41 -10.91 -13.88
C CYS A 173 4.17 -9.50 -14.46
N TYR A 174 5.02 -9.05 -15.41
CA TYR A 174 4.81 -7.79 -16.12
C TYR A 174 3.55 -7.79 -16.97
N ARG A 175 3.19 -8.94 -17.56
CA ARG A 175 1.90 -9.10 -18.25
C ARG A 175 0.74 -8.91 -17.29
N VAL A 176 0.77 -9.54 -16.11
CA VAL A 176 -0.25 -9.34 -15.08
C VAL A 176 -0.37 -7.85 -14.73
N PHE A 177 0.76 -7.19 -14.44
CA PHE A 177 0.77 -5.74 -14.19
C PHE A 177 0.16 -4.94 -15.35
N GLY A 178 0.39 -5.36 -16.58
CA GLY A 178 -0.09 -4.67 -17.78
C GLY A 178 -1.59 -4.69 -17.98
N THR A 179 -2.31 -5.66 -17.42
CA THR A 179 -3.74 -5.91 -17.68
C THR A 179 -4.63 -5.84 -16.43
N ALA A 180 -4.05 -5.99 -15.25
CA ALA A 180 -4.79 -6.18 -14.00
C ALA A 180 -5.70 -4.99 -13.63
N ASP A 181 -5.34 -3.76 -13.95
CA ASP A 181 -6.19 -2.60 -13.68
C ASP A 181 -7.52 -2.66 -14.45
N THR A 182 -7.52 -3.17 -15.67
CA THR A 182 -8.75 -3.38 -16.45
C THR A 182 -9.61 -4.49 -15.83
N GLU A 183 -8.98 -5.58 -15.38
CA GLU A 183 -9.67 -6.69 -14.70
C GLU A 183 -10.33 -6.24 -13.39
N LEU A 184 -9.61 -5.44 -12.60
CA LEU A 184 -10.05 -5.02 -11.27
C LEU A 184 -11.10 -3.90 -11.30
N TRP A 185 -11.04 -3.00 -12.27
CA TRP A 185 -11.73 -1.71 -12.26
C TRP A 185 -13.22 -1.79 -11.90
N GLN A 186 -13.94 -2.72 -12.52
CA GLN A 186 -15.39 -2.88 -12.28
C GLN A 186 -15.70 -3.50 -10.91
N SER A 187 -14.73 -4.18 -10.31
CA SER A 187 -14.88 -4.86 -9.02
C SER A 187 -14.48 -4.02 -7.82
N LEU A 188 -13.74 -2.92 -8.00
CA LEU A 188 -13.23 -2.08 -6.90
C LEU A 188 -14.32 -1.62 -5.90
N PRO A 189 -15.57 -1.29 -6.32
CA PRO A 189 -16.63 -0.93 -5.38
C PRO A 189 -17.02 -2.05 -4.39
N ARG A 190 -16.57 -3.28 -4.61
CA ARG A 190 -16.82 -4.42 -3.73
C ARG A 190 -15.76 -4.59 -2.65
N ILE A 191 -14.67 -3.82 -2.69
CA ILE A 191 -13.66 -3.81 -1.63
C ILE A 191 -14.30 -3.20 -0.38
N CYS A 192 -14.36 -3.97 0.70
CA CYS A 192 -14.92 -3.56 1.99
C CYS A 192 -13.84 -3.04 2.96
N ALA A 193 -12.59 -3.43 2.73
CA ALA A 193 -11.49 -3.03 3.60
C ALA A 193 -11.21 -1.52 3.48
N PRO A 194 -11.03 -0.80 4.59
CA PRO A 194 -10.56 0.58 4.58
C PRO A 194 -9.32 0.71 3.71
N THR A 195 -9.33 1.68 2.78
CA THR A 195 -8.28 1.77 1.75
C THR A 195 -7.68 3.17 1.66
N VAL A 196 -6.34 3.24 1.57
CA VAL A 196 -5.60 4.44 1.18
C VAL A 196 -4.77 4.15 -0.07
N ALA A 197 -4.89 5.01 -1.10
CA ALA A 197 -4.01 5.00 -2.27
C ALA A 197 -2.97 6.11 -2.10
N VAL A 198 -1.69 5.76 -2.14
CA VAL A 198 -0.60 6.73 -1.98
C VAL A 198 0.37 6.66 -3.15
N THR A 199 0.74 7.83 -3.70
CA THR A 199 1.70 7.93 -4.80
C THR A 199 2.52 9.21 -4.72
N GLY A 200 3.68 9.21 -5.40
CA GLY A 200 4.48 10.42 -5.56
C GLY A 200 3.83 11.41 -6.55
N GLU A 201 3.94 12.70 -6.24
CA GLU A 201 3.42 13.78 -7.09
C GLU A 201 3.94 13.71 -8.53
N ARG A 202 5.20 13.26 -8.69
CA ARG A 202 5.92 13.20 -9.98
C ARG A 202 6.03 11.79 -10.54
N ASP A 203 5.22 10.84 -10.06
CA ASP A 203 5.20 9.48 -10.62
C ASP A 203 4.61 9.49 -12.05
N PRO A 204 5.41 9.17 -13.08
CA PRO A 204 4.93 9.21 -14.45
C PRO A 204 4.15 7.95 -14.87
N GLY A 205 4.14 6.92 -14.04
CA GLY A 205 3.54 5.61 -14.35
C GLY A 205 2.29 5.29 -13.55
N SER A 206 2.32 5.62 -12.25
CA SER A 206 1.19 5.51 -11.31
C SER A 206 0.86 6.91 -10.81
N THR A 207 0.15 7.65 -11.66
CA THR A 207 -0.04 9.09 -11.49
C THR A 207 -0.93 9.45 -10.30
N PRO A 208 -0.83 10.68 -9.72
CA PRO A 208 -1.78 11.17 -8.72
C PRO A 208 -3.24 11.00 -9.13
N ALA A 209 -3.58 11.22 -10.40
CA ALA A 209 -4.92 11.02 -10.93
C ALA A 209 -5.40 9.56 -10.78
N MET A 210 -4.51 8.58 -10.88
CA MET A 210 -4.85 7.17 -10.65
C MET A 210 -5.16 6.90 -9.19
N SER A 211 -4.40 7.48 -8.25
CA SER A 211 -4.69 7.37 -6.81
C SER A 211 -6.03 8.02 -6.44
N HIS A 212 -6.36 9.17 -7.03
CA HIS A 212 -7.69 9.77 -6.84
C HIS A 212 -8.80 8.89 -7.40
N ARG A 213 -8.65 8.32 -8.61
CA ARG A 213 -9.63 7.37 -9.18
C ARG A 213 -9.83 6.13 -8.29
N LEU A 214 -8.77 5.58 -7.70
CA LEU A 214 -8.88 4.48 -6.73
C LEU A 214 -9.68 4.90 -5.50
N ALA A 215 -9.36 6.06 -4.92
CA ALA A 215 -10.01 6.59 -3.74
C ALA A 215 -11.51 6.86 -3.99
N GLU A 216 -11.86 7.38 -5.16
CA GLU A 216 -13.26 7.62 -5.55
C GLU A 216 -14.03 6.32 -5.83
N ARG A 217 -13.35 5.31 -6.35
CA ARG A 217 -13.98 4.05 -6.77
C ARG A 217 -14.18 3.06 -5.62
N ILE A 218 -13.29 3.07 -4.62
CA ILE A 218 -13.36 2.18 -3.45
C ILE A 218 -14.13 2.88 -2.33
N PRO A 219 -15.19 2.27 -1.77
CA PRO A 219 -15.98 2.89 -0.70
C PRO A 219 -15.12 3.31 0.49
N GLY A 220 -15.21 4.58 0.90
CA GLY A 220 -14.39 5.13 1.99
C GLY A 220 -12.90 5.27 1.66
N GLY A 221 -12.52 5.11 0.39
CA GLY A 221 -11.15 5.27 -0.07
C GLY A 221 -10.61 6.68 0.09
N ARG A 222 -9.31 6.80 0.34
CA ARG A 222 -8.59 8.09 0.44
C ARG A 222 -7.37 8.08 -0.45
N ALA A 223 -7.00 9.25 -0.99
CA ALA A 223 -5.76 9.44 -1.73
C ALA A 223 -4.78 10.29 -0.91
N VAL A 224 -3.50 9.92 -0.94
CA VAL A 224 -2.38 10.69 -0.39
C VAL A 224 -1.34 10.88 -1.49
N ILE A 225 -0.96 12.12 -1.74
CA ILE A 225 0.05 12.47 -2.73
C ILE A 225 1.28 13.00 -2.02
N VAL A 226 2.42 12.32 -2.19
CA VAL A 226 3.70 12.71 -1.56
C VAL A 226 4.39 13.74 -2.44
N PRO A 227 4.59 15.00 -1.94
CA PRO A 227 5.17 16.06 -2.75
C PRO A 227 6.59 15.73 -3.24
N GLY A 228 6.89 16.08 -4.48
CA GLY A 228 8.23 15.94 -5.08
C GLY A 228 8.67 14.52 -5.41
N ALA A 229 8.09 13.50 -4.80
CA ALA A 229 8.47 12.10 -4.96
C ALA A 229 8.02 11.52 -6.31
N ARG A 230 8.72 10.49 -6.75
CA ARG A 230 8.39 9.70 -7.93
C ARG A 230 7.79 8.33 -7.55
N HIS A 231 8.26 7.26 -8.18
CA HIS A 231 7.59 5.95 -8.13
C HIS A 231 7.96 5.14 -6.89
N LEU A 232 9.25 5.05 -6.53
CA LEU A 232 9.74 4.18 -5.46
C LEU A 232 9.69 4.86 -4.08
N LEU A 233 8.50 5.20 -3.62
CA LEU A 233 8.28 5.83 -2.31
C LEU A 233 8.99 5.12 -1.14
N PRO A 234 9.06 3.75 -1.07
CA PRO A 234 9.77 3.06 0.00
C PRO A 234 11.27 3.42 0.10
N LEU A 235 11.86 3.88 -0.99
CA LEU A 235 13.27 4.29 -1.05
C LEU A 235 13.44 5.82 -1.06
N GLU A 236 12.57 6.54 -1.79
CA GLU A 236 12.65 7.99 -1.90
C GLU A 236 12.19 8.72 -0.64
N CYS A 237 11.09 8.27 -0.04
CA CYS A 237 10.41 8.93 1.08
C CYS A 237 9.96 7.87 2.12
N PRO A 238 10.91 7.07 2.68
CA PRO A 238 10.57 5.94 3.55
C PRO A 238 9.82 6.36 4.80
N GLN A 239 10.16 7.51 5.40
CA GLN A 239 9.53 7.98 6.62
C GLN A 239 8.09 8.45 6.37
N GLU A 240 7.88 9.27 5.34
CA GLU A 240 6.55 9.76 4.96
C GLU A 240 5.63 8.60 4.59
N LEU A 241 6.15 7.59 3.90
CA LEU A 241 5.37 6.40 3.58
C LEU A 241 5.04 5.58 4.84
N ALA A 242 6.00 5.39 5.73
CA ALA A 242 5.77 4.70 7.00
C ALA A 242 4.70 5.42 7.83
N ASP A 243 4.73 6.75 7.90
CA ASP A 243 3.75 7.56 8.62
C ASP A 243 2.34 7.43 8.03
N VAL A 244 2.21 7.38 6.70
CA VAL A 244 0.93 7.10 6.02
C VAL A 244 0.41 5.72 6.40
N ILE A 245 1.26 4.68 6.35
CA ILE A 245 0.90 3.31 6.71
C ILE A 245 0.47 3.24 8.18
N LEU A 246 1.28 3.76 9.10
CA LEU A 246 1.00 3.73 10.54
C LEU A 246 -0.28 4.49 10.89
N THR A 247 -0.51 5.65 10.29
CA THR A 247 -1.75 6.42 10.47
C THR A 247 -2.96 5.62 9.99
N HIS A 248 -2.84 4.96 8.84
CA HIS A 248 -3.95 4.19 8.27
C HIS A 248 -4.24 2.92 9.07
N THR A 249 -3.22 2.20 9.51
CA THR A 249 -3.39 0.97 10.32
C THR A 249 -3.79 1.28 11.76
N GLY A 250 -3.34 2.39 12.35
CA GLY A 250 -3.69 2.80 13.71
C GLY A 250 -5.15 3.22 13.88
N THR A 251 -5.78 3.81 12.87
CA THR A 251 -7.20 4.18 12.89
C THR A 251 -8.14 2.98 12.80
N HIS A 252 -7.69 1.83 12.35
CA HIS A 252 -8.49 0.62 12.15
C HIS A 252 -8.19 -0.52 13.14
N GLY A 253 -7.12 -0.40 13.96
CA GLY A 253 -6.80 -1.36 15.02
C GLY A 253 -7.66 -1.26 16.28
N SER A 254 -8.53 -0.25 16.41
CA SER A 254 -9.32 0.03 17.62
C SER A 254 -10.74 -0.61 17.64
N HIS A 255 -11.12 -1.41 16.65
CA HIS A 255 -12.44 -2.01 16.58
C HIS A 255 -12.53 -3.45 17.12
N GLY A 256 -11.49 -3.95 17.78
CA GLY A 256 -11.44 -5.31 18.34
C GLY A 256 -11.19 -5.35 19.84
N SER A 257 -12.12 -4.85 20.68
CA SER A 257 -12.48 -5.39 22.00
C SER A 257 -13.27 -4.38 22.84
N ARG A 258 -14.57 -4.36 22.71
CA ARG A 258 -15.48 -3.92 23.77
C ARG A 258 -16.58 -4.97 23.93
N SER A 259 -16.25 -6.05 24.61
CA SER A 259 -17.21 -6.85 25.35
C SER A 259 -16.84 -6.78 26.83
N GLY A 260 -17.23 -5.69 27.46
CA GLY A 260 -17.21 -5.51 28.90
C GLY A 260 -18.62 -5.27 29.35
N THR A 261 -19.25 -6.29 29.93
CA THR A 261 -20.55 -6.28 30.59
C THR A 261 -20.54 -5.23 31.70
N PRO A 262 -21.53 -4.36 31.81
CA PRO A 262 -21.68 -3.51 32.99
C PRO A 262 -22.35 -4.31 34.09
N THR A 263 -21.63 -4.69 35.11
CA THR A 263 -22.20 -5.10 36.41
C THR A 263 -22.68 -3.86 37.13
N GLY A 264 -23.99 -3.73 37.26
CA GLY A 264 -24.63 -2.72 38.09
C GLY A 264 -24.40 -3.01 39.57
N THR A 265 -24.15 -1.93 40.36
CA THR A 265 -24.45 -1.88 41.78
C THR A 265 -25.17 -0.59 42.07
N HIS A 266 -26.41 -0.71 42.53
CA HIS A 266 -27.21 0.34 43.16
C HIS A 266 -26.56 0.83 44.44
N GLY A 267 -26.53 2.13 44.63
CA GLY A 267 -26.23 2.80 45.89
C GLY A 267 -26.97 4.12 45.99
N SER A 268 -28.11 4.08 46.65
CA SER A 268 -28.92 5.24 47.03
C SER A 268 -28.24 6.08 48.14
N HIS A 269 -28.19 7.39 48.03
CA HIS A 269 -28.31 8.29 49.19
C HIS A 269 -28.86 9.68 48.83
N THR A 270 -29.85 10.04 49.61
CA THR A 270 -30.67 11.24 49.71
C THR A 270 -29.90 12.46 50.24
N GLY A 271 -30.33 13.69 49.88
CA GLY A 271 -30.26 14.80 50.77
C GLY A 271 -29.88 16.18 50.24
N THR A 272 -30.91 17.02 50.08
CA THR A 272 -31.12 18.43 50.45
C THR A 272 -30.43 19.58 49.70
N HIS A 273 -31.27 20.39 49.08
CA HIS A 273 -31.15 21.85 48.82
C HIS A 273 -31.09 22.68 50.11
N PRO A 274 -30.72 24.01 50.15
CA PRO A 274 -31.16 25.10 49.27
C PRO A 274 -30.15 26.29 49.08
N GLY A 275 -30.51 27.24 48.17
CA GLY A 275 -30.11 28.63 48.33
C GLY A 275 -29.57 29.40 47.11
N ASN A 276 -30.49 30.07 46.40
CA ASN A 276 -30.23 31.25 45.57
C ASN A 276 -30.34 32.51 46.45
N PRO A 277 -29.72 33.69 46.19
CA PRO A 277 -30.19 34.56 45.12
C PRO A 277 -29.19 35.60 44.50
N THR A 278 -29.59 36.07 43.30
CA THR A 278 -29.57 37.46 42.78
C THR A 278 -28.28 38.25 42.55
N GLY A 279 -28.19 38.84 41.34
CA GLY A 279 -27.42 40.06 41.08
C GLY A 279 -27.03 40.31 39.62
N THR A 280 -27.92 40.91 38.84
CA THR A 280 -27.62 41.69 37.60
C THR A 280 -27.60 43.19 38.00
N PRO A 281 -27.28 44.19 37.15
CA PRO A 281 -26.69 44.29 35.79
C PRO A 281 -25.70 45.47 35.60
N THR A 282 -25.52 45.87 34.34
CA THR A 282 -24.94 47.12 33.74
C THR A 282 -23.50 46.97 33.26
N GLY A 283 -23.03 47.43 32.08
CA GLY A 283 -23.61 48.18 31.00
C GLY A 283 -22.46 48.63 30.08
N GLN A 284 -22.74 48.79 28.75
CA GLN A 284 -22.14 49.77 27.81
C GLN A 284 -20.61 49.78 27.63
N GLU A 285 -19.97 49.91 26.52
CA GLU A 285 -20.27 50.59 25.20
C GLU A 285 -19.14 50.22 24.21
N SER A 286 -19.45 50.05 22.93
CA SER A 286 -18.51 50.27 21.82
C SER A 286 -18.32 51.78 21.60
N PRO A 287 -17.40 52.35 20.75
CA PRO A 287 -17.03 51.87 19.42
C PRO A 287 -15.63 52.26 18.88
N ARG A 288 -15.34 51.73 17.64
CA ARG A 288 -14.54 52.30 16.52
C ARG A 288 -13.04 52.60 16.71
N SER A 289 -12.21 51.93 15.96
CA SER A 289 -11.56 52.47 14.71
C SER A 289 -11.02 51.27 13.90
#